data_3d391b88f64d13baac4d3accc82a1107
#
_entry.id   3d391b88f64d13baac4d3accc82a1107
#
_cell.length_a   1.000
_cell.length_b   1.000
_cell.length_c   1.000
_cell.angle_alpha   90.00
_cell.angle_beta   90.00
_cell.angle_gamma   90.00
#
_symmetry.space_group_name_H-M   'P 1'
#
loop_
_entity.id
_entity.type
_entity.pdbx_description
1 polymer ?
#
loop_
_entity_poly.entity_id
_entity_poly.type
_entity_poly.pdbx_seq_one_letter_code
_entity_poly.pdbx_strand_id
1 'polypeptide(L)'
;ALRSALSALPVNQNRVVPDCEVRLTAGTNPQIVEAALDVTQGKLAMGFRTGGVTCWEEDYPAMVLCNAVFGGTTLSKLFMNVREKLSLCYYASSVLEKMKGLVLVSSGIEFDKYETARDEILAQLDQIRQGEIEDWELEGARRTVIGGYRATLDDQGRQEEFWLGQSAAGLEEDIPALCTQLETVTKEQVAQAAQKLQLDTIYFLKGKEGQHE
;
A
#
# COMPACT_ATOMS: atom_id res chain seq x y z
N ALA A 1 -16.63 14.73 -30.78
CA ALA A 1 -16.60 16.08 -30.20
C ALA A 1 -15.40 16.27 -29.27
N LEU A 2 -15.22 15.49 -28.20
CA LEU A 2 -14.14 15.67 -27.19
C LEU A 2 -12.74 15.51 -27.81
N ARG A 3 -12.50 14.43 -28.57
CA ARG A 3 -11.22 14.18 -29.25
C ARG A 3 -10.82 15.32 -30.20
N SER A 4 -11.78 15.89 -30.93
CA SER A 4 -11.55 17.02 -31.83
C SER A 4 -11.21 18.30 -31.07
N ALA A 5 -11.85 18.56 -29.93
CA ALA A 5 -11.53 19.71 -29.08
C ALA A 5 -10.14 19.56 -28.45
N LEU A 6 -9.77 18.39 -27.97
CA LEU A 6 -8.47 18.11 -27.37
C LEU A 6 -7.33 18.18 -28.40
N SER A 7 -7.57 17.76 -29.66
CA SER A 7 -6.56 17.85 -30.72
C SER A 7 -6.27 19.30 -31.15
N ALA A 8 -7.14 20.23 -30.83
CA ALA A 8 -6.93 21.65 -31.11
C ALA A 8 -6.09 22.39 -30.05
N LEU A 9 -5.77 21.72 -28.93
CA LEU A 9 -4.93 22.30 -27.89
C LEU A 9 -3.48 22.42 -28.36
N PRO A 10 -2.79 23.53 -28.07
CA PRO A 10 -1.40 23.69 -28.43
C PRO A 10 -0.53 22.65 -27.73
N VAL A 11 0.19 21.86 -28.52
CA VAL A 11 1.15 20.88 -27.98
C VAL A 11 2.51 21.53 -27.86
N ASN A 12 3.09 21.53 -26.66
CA ASN A 12 4.47 21.98 -26.49
C ASN A 12 5.40 20.92 -27.12
N GLN A 13 6.07 21.30 -28.23
CA GLN A 13 7.01 20.44 -28.95
C GLN A 13 8.26 20.10 -28.12
N ASN A 14 8.56 20.90 -27.10
CA ASN A 14 9.68 20.66 -26.16
C ASN A 14 9.23 19.90 -24.89
N ARG A 15 8.17 19.10 -25.00
CA ARG A 15 7.71 18.27 -23.86
C ARG A 15 8.81 17.31 -23.45
N VAL A 16 9.30 17.47 -22.24
CA VAL A 16 10.19 16.50 -21.58
C VAL A 16 9.29 15.48 -20.90
N VAL A 17 9.44 14.22 -21.26
CA VAL A 17 8.86 13.11 -20.51
C VAL A 17 9.88 12.78 -19.41
N PRO A 18 9.54 12.94 -18.12
CA PRO A 18 10.46 12.57 -17.05
C PRO A 18 10.76 11.08 -17.11
N ASP A 19 12.01 10.75 -16.86
CA ASP A 19 12.39 9.35 -16.67
C ASP A 19 11.81 8.84 -15.34
N CYS A 20 11.06 7.73 -15.41
CA CYS A 20 10.44 7.10 -14.27
C CYS A 20 11.15 5.78 -14.00
N GLU A 21 12.31 5.85 -13.34
CA GLU A 21 12.97 4.63 -12.87
C GLU A 21 12.11 3.95 -11.80
N VAL A 22 11.74 2.68 -12.05
CA VAL A 22 11.02 1.84 -11.11
C VAL A 22 11.99 0.80 -10.54
N ARG A 23 12.26 0.89 -9.24
CA ARG A 23 13.07 -0.10 -8.54
C ARG A 23 12.16 -1.14 -7.88
N LEU A 24 12.18 -2.36 -8.37
CA LEU A 24 11.28 -3.44 -7.94
C LEU A 24 11.76 -4.23 -6.73
N THR A 25 13.08 -4.19 -6.44
CA THR A 25 13.70 -4.93 -5.34
C THR A 25 14.38 -3.99 -4.35
N ALA A 26 14.41 -4.36 -3.07
CA ALA A 26 15.14 -3.63 -2.05
C ALA A 26 16.65 -3.87 -2.18
N GLY A 27 17.43 -2.98 -1.56
CA GLY A 27 18.87 -3.21 -1.35
C GLY A 27 19.12 -4.28 -0.27
N THR A 28 20.38 -4.63 -0.07
CA THR A 28 20.79 -5.66 0.91
C THR A 28 20.41 -5.28 2.35
N ASN A 29 20.48 -3.99 2.68
CA ASN A 29 20.09 -3.46 3.99
C ASN A 29 19.06 -2.34 3.81
N PRO A 30 18.02 -2.28 4.65
CA PRO A 30 17.08 -1.19 4.61
C PRO A 30 17.75 0.13 4.99
N GLN A 31 17.34 1.21 4.32
CA GLN A 31 17.77 2.56 4.68
C GLN A 31 16.98 3.02 5.91
N ILE A 32 17.67 3.60 6.89
CA ILE A 32 17.04 4.23 8.05
C ILE A 32 17.28 5.73 7.96
N VAL A 33 16.20 6.49 7.91
CA VAL A 33 16.22 7.95 7.79
C VAL A 33 15.46 8.55 8.97
N GLU A 34 16.12 9.41 9.72
CA GLU A 34 15.49 10.17 10.81
C GLU A 34 15.47 11.65 10.48
N ALA A 35 14.38 12.31 10.82
CA ALA A 35 14.24 13.76 10.76
C ALA A 35 13.66 14.28 12.06
N ALA A 36 14.09 15.48 12.47
CA ALA A 36 13.58 16.16 13.66
C ALA A 36 12.94 17.49 13.26
N LEU A 37 11.64 17.63 13.53
CA LEU A 37 10.86 18.84 13.28
C LEU A 37 10.12 19.26 14.55
N ASP A 38 9.55 20.46 14.52
CA ASP A 38 8.66 20.93 15.57
C ASP A 38 7.27 20.26 15.40
N VAL A 39 7.16 19.07 15.97
CA VAL A 39 5.94 18.25 15.92
C VAL A 39 5.66 17.62 17.27
N THR A 40 4.39 17.45 17.60
CA THR A 40 3.93 16.84 18.86
C THR A 40 3.72 15.33 18.75
N GLN A 41 3.81 14.77 17.55
CA GLN A 41 3.57 13.35 17.28
C GLN A 41 4.61 12.81 16.32
N GLY A 42 5.18 11.64 16.63
CA GLY A 42 6.05 10.90 15.74
C GLY A 42 5.32 10.37 14.51
N LYS A 43 6.01 10.33 13.38
CA LYS A 43 5.54 9.67 12.16
C LYS A 43 6.53 8.59 11.75
N LEU A 44 6.04 7.35 11.72
CA LEU A 44 6.79 6.21 11.22
C LEU A 44 6.25 5.84 9.85
N ALA A 45 7.12 5.82 8.85
CA ALA A 45 6.82 5.30 7.53
C ALA A 45 7.79 4.16 7.18
N MET A 46 7.28 3.07 6.64
CA MET A 46 8.08 1.91 6.24
C MET A 46 7.73 1.53 4.81
N GLY A 47 8.71 1.60 3.92
CA GLY A 47 8.57 1.24 2.51
C GLY A 47 9.04 -0.18 2.25
N PHE A 48 8.20 -0.98 1.58
CA PHE A 48 8.51 -2.35 1.18
C PHE A 48 8.42 -2.48 -0.34
N ARG A 49 9.44 -3.07 -0.97
CA ARG A 49 9.39 -3.46 -2.37
C ARG A 49 8.64 -4.78 -2.50
N THR A 50 7.83 -4.90 -3.55
CA THR A 50 6.99 -6.09 -3.78
C THR A 50 7.74 -7.26 -4.43
N GLY A 51 9.06 -7.15 -4.60
CA GLY A 51 9.85 -8.20 -5.24
C GLY A 51 9.49 -8.43 -6.71
N GLY A 52 9.01 -7.39 -7.40
CA GLY A 52 8.64 -7.44 -8.81
C GLY A 52 7.14 -7.47 -9.08
N VAL A 53 6.30 -7.65 -8.07
CA VAL A 53 4.85 -7.67 -8.28
C VAL A 53 4.31 -6.27 -8.47
N THR A 54 3.80 -6.02 -9.67
CA THR A 54 3.13 -4.79 -10.09
C THR A 54 1.77 -5.13 -10.68
N CYS A 55 1.02 -4.15 -11.14
CA CYS A 55 -0.30 -4.38 -11.74
C CYS A 55 -0.28 -5.18 -13.05
N TRP A 56 0.88 -5.52 -13.59
CA TRP A 56 1.05 -6.32 -14.81
C TRP A 56 1.30 -7.80 -14.54
N GLU A 57 1.51 -8.19 -13.28
CA GLU A 57 1.87 -9.56 -12.91
C GLU A 57 0.64 -10.39 -12.50
N GLU A 58 0.66 -11.69 -12.80
CA GLU A 58 -0.44 -12.62 -12.48
C GLU A 58 -0.77 -12.68 -10.99
N ASP A 59 0.20 -12.48 -10.12
CA ASP A 59 0.03 -12.52 -8.66
C ASP A 59 -0.33 -11.15 -8.05
N TYR A 60 -0.61 -10.14 -8.89
CA TYR A 60 -1.08 -8.84 -8.43
C TYR A 60 -2.36 -8.92 -7.56
N PRO A 61 -3.40 -9.71 -7.89
CA PRO A 61 -4.57 -9.84 -7.02
C PRO A 61 -4.22 -10.39 -5.63
N ALA A 62 -3.26 -11.31 -5.53
CA ALA A 62 -2.77 -11.81 -4.26
C ALA A 62 -2.04 -10.72 -3.46
N MET A 63 -1.25 -9.87 -4.11
CA MET A 63 -0.59 -8.72 -3.48
C MET A 63 -1.61 -7.67 -3.01
N VAL A 64 -2.69 -7.43 -3.74
CA VAL A 64 -3.79 -6.56 -3.32
C VAL A 64 -4.42 -7.06 -2.01
N LEU A 65 -4.75 -8.36 -1.93
CA LEU A 65 -5.30 -8.95 -0.71
C LEU A 65 -4.27 -9.04 0.42
N CYS A 66 -3.00 -9.28 0.11
CA CYS A 66 -1.90 -9.21 1.08
C CYS A 66 -1.84 -7.83 1.73
N ASN A 67 -1.84 -6.76 0.95
CA ASN A 67 -1.90 -5.40 1.49
C ASN A 67 -3.17 -5.15 2.30
N ALA A 68 -4.32 -5.64 1.85
CA ALA A 68 -5.61 -5.47 2.54
C ALA A 68 -5.62 -6.16 3.91
N VAL A 69 -5.07 -7.37 4.02
CA VAL A 69 -4.90 -8.10 5.29
C VAL A 69 -3.84 -7.44 6.16
N PHE A 70 -2.76 -6.94 5.58
CA PHE A 70 -1.67 -6.32 6.33
C PHE A 70 -2.08 -5.01 6.98
N GLY A 71 -2.48 -4.00 6.20
CA GLY A 71 -2.79 -2.67 6.73
C GLY A 71 -3.79 -1.87 5.88
N GLY A 72 -4.35 -2.45 4.80
CA GLY A 72 -5.20 -1.75 3.85
C GLY A 72 -6.67 -1.62 4.26
N THR A 73 -7.09 -2.25 5.37
CA THR A 73 -8.48 -2.22 5.83
C THR A 73 -8.58 -2.01 7.34
N THR A 74 -9.78 -1.69 7.83
CA THR A 74 -10.06 -1.59 9.28
C THR A 74 -10.13 -2.95 10.00
N LEU A 75 -10.06 -4.05 9.26
CA LEU A 75 -9.95 -5.41 9.80
C LEU A 75 -8.53 -5.97 9.63
N SER A 76 -7.59 -5.16 9.17
CA SER A 76 -6.21 -5.57 8.93
C SER A 76 -5.44 -5.83 10.21
N LYS A 77 -4.36 -6.62 10.10
CA LYS A 77 -3.47 -6.93 11.22
C LYS A 77 -2.88 -5.67 11.86
N LEU A 78 -2.45 -4.68 11.07
CA LEU A 78 -1.94 -3.42 11.62
C LEU A 78 -3.01 -2.66 12.40
N PHE A 79 -4.22 -2.58 11.89
CA PHE A 79 -5.30 -1.90 12.58
C PHE A 79 -5.67 -2.63 13.87
N MET A 80 -5.93 -3.94 13.81
CA MET A 80 -6.42 -4.72 14.95
C MET A 80 -5.36 -4.95 16.03
N ASN A 81 -4.11 -5.23 15.65
CA ASN A 81 -3.08 -5.60 16.60
C ASN A 81 -2.22 -4.40 17.03
N VAL A 82 -1.73 -3.56 16.10
CA VAL A 82 -0.83 -2.46 16.44
C VAL A 82 -1.60 -1.28 17.03
N ARG A 83 -2.75 -0.92 16.45
CA ARG A 83 -3.55 0.20 16.91
C ARG A 83 -4.49 -0.18 18.05
N GLU A 84 -5.42 -1.13 17.83
CA GLU A 84 -6.49 -1.41 18.80
C GLU A 84 -5.99 -2.20 20.01
N LYS A 85 -5.31 -3.33 19.78
CA LYS A 85 -4.91 -4.24 20.86
C LYS A 85 -3.74 -3.70 21.68
N LEU A 86 -2.70 -3.20 21.03
CA LEU A 86 -1.47 -2.77 21.70
C LEU A 86 -1.42 -1.27 21.94
N SER A 87 -2.31 -0.49 21.33
CA SER A 87 -2.38 0.97 21.47
C SER A 87 -1.02 1.66 21.23
N LEU A 88 -0.22 1.14 20.28
CA LEU A 88 1.11 1.65 19.97
C LEU A 88 1.07 2.90 19.10
N CYS A 89 -0.08 3.17 18.48
CA CYS A 89 -0.21 4.24 17.50
C CYS A 89 -1.64 4.77 17.42
N TYR A 90 -1.78 6.00 16.91
CA TYR A 90 -3.08 6.61 16.63
C TYR A 90 -3.72 6.06 15.36
N TYR A 91 -2.88 5.70 14.39
CA TYR A 91 -3.27 4.99 13.17
C TYR A 91 -2.11 4.13 12.70
N ALA A 92 -2.44 3.02 12.06
CA ALA A 92 -1.52 2.19 11.30
C ALA A 92 -2.24 1.70 10.05
N SER A 93 -1.68 1.96 8.89
CA SER A 93 -2.25 1.57 7.61
C SER A 93 -1.17 1.28 6.59
N SER A 94 -1.53 0.53 5.55
CA SER A 94 -0.65 0.31 4.40
C SER A 94 -1.37 0.62 3.09
N VAL A 95 -0.60 1.09 2.10
CA VAL A 95 -1.06 1.41 0.75
C VAL A 95 -0.16 0.70 -0.26
N LEU A 96 -0.76 0.03 -1.22
CA LEU A 96 -0.08 -0.59 -2.36
C LEU A 96 -0.03 0.39 -3.54
N GLU A 97 1.18 0.79 -3.94
CA GLU A 97 1.41 1.55 -5.17
C GLU A 97 1.66 0.56 -6.31
N LYS A 98 0.59 0.26 -7.04
CA LYS A 98 0.50 -0.85 -7.98
C LYS A 98 1.46 -0.77 -9.17
N MET A 99 1.77 0.44 -9.66
CA MET A 99 2.65 0.62 -10.82
C MET A 99 4.13 0.61 -10.45
N LYS A 100 4.45 0.95 -9.18
CA LYS A 100 5.83 1.04 -8.69
C LYS A 100 6.28 -0.17 -7.89
N GLY A 101 5.38 -1.13 -7.64
CA GLY A 101 5.68 -2.29 -6.83
C GLY A 101 6.16 -1.91 -5.42
N LEU A 102 5.39 -1.06 -4.75
CA LEU A 102 5.73 -0.53 -3.43
C LEU A 102 4.53 -0.65 -2.49
N VAL A 103 4.77 -1.18 -1.29
CA VAL A 103 3.84 -1.08 -0.16
C VAL A 103 4.40 -0.08 0.83
N LEU A 104 3.63 0.95 1.15
CA LEU A 104 3.98 1.96 2.13
C LEU A 104 3.11 1.79 3.37
N VAL A 105 3.74 1.49 4.49
CA VAL A 105 3.12 1.54 5.82
C VAL A 105 3.31 2.94 6.39
N SER A 106 2.25 3.49 6.99
CA SER A 106 2.27 4.77 7.69
C SER A 106 1.62 4.62 9.05
N SER A 107 2.26 5.20 10.07
CA SER A 107 1.78 5.16 11.44
C SER A 107 2.09 6.47 12.18
N GLY A 108 1.14 6.95 12.99
CA GLY A 108 1.34 8.07 13.92
C GLY A 108 1.55 7.53 15.32
N ILE A 109 2.74 7.68 15.87
CA ILE A 109 3.20 7.07 17.13
C ILE A 109 3.65 8.11 18.16
N GLU A 110 3.73 7.72 19.43
CA GLU A 110 4.50 8.44 20.42
C GLU A 110 6.00 8.23 20.18
N PHE A 111 6.85 9.21 20.53
CA PHE A 111 8.27 9.14 20.19
C PHE A 111 8.99 7.95 20.84
N ASP A 112 8.62 7.63 22.08
CA ASP A 112 9.18 6.50 22.86
C ASP A 112 8.67 5.13 22.40
N LYS A 113 7.66 5.08 21.54
CA LYS A 113 7.08 3.84 20.98
C LYS A 113 7.68 3.42 19.64
N TYR A 114 8.65 4.17 19.11
CA TYR A 114 9.21 3.93 17.79
C TYR A 114 9.67 2.48 17.57
N GLU A 115 10.55 1.97 18.45
CA GLU A 115 11.10 0.63 18.29
C GLU A 115 10.02 -0.44 18.42
N THR A 116 9.16 -0.31 19.43
CA THR A 116 8.07 -1.27 19.66
C THR A 116 7.09 -1.31 18.50
N ALA A 117 6.70 -0.14 17.97
CA ALA A 117 5.77 -0.07 16.84
C ALA A 117 6.39 -0.62 15.55
N ARG A 118 7.67 -0.30 15.27
CA ARG A 118 8.42 -0.84 14.14
C ARG A 118 8.47 -2.36 14.20
N ASP A 119 8.88 -2.91 15.32
CA ASP A 119 9.06 -4.35 15.51
C ASP A 119 7.72 -5.09 15.43
N GLU A 120 6.66 -4.52 15.99
CA GLU A 120 5.32 -5.11 15.89
C GLU A 120 4.78 -5.08 14.44
N ILE A 121 4.99 -3.99 13.70
CA ILE A 121 4.64 -3.92 12.27
C ILE A 121 5.33 -5.05 11.48
N LEU A 122 6.62 -5.29 11.73
CA LEU A 122 7.37 -6.37 11.10
C LEU A 122 6.86 -7.75 11.52
N ALA A 123 6.55 -7.94 12.81
CA ALA A 123 5.99 -9.19 13.33
C ALA A 123 4.64 -9.51 12.67
N GLN A 124 3.77 -8.52 12.46
CA GLN A 124 2.49 -8.71 11.77
C GLN A 124 2.70 -9.13 10.29
N LEU A 125 3.70 -8.58 9.61
CA LEU A 125 4.05 -9.03 8.27
C LEU A 125 4.58 -10.47 8.28
N ASP A 126 5.42 -10.83 9.26
CA ASP A 126 5.97 -12.19 9.38
C ASP A 126 4.88 -13.24 9.66
N GLN A 127 3.84 -12.91 10.43
CA GLN A 127 2.67 -13.77 10.58
C GLN A 127 1.99 -14.05 9.23
N ILE A 128 1.80 -13.04 8.39
CA ILE A 128 1.23 -13.24 7.04
C ILE A 128 2.13 -14.14 6.19
N ARG A 129 3.45 -13.92 6.22
CA ARG A 129 4.46 -14.74 5.52
C ARG A 129 4.41 -16.21 5.91
N GLN A 130 4.10 -16.50 7.17
CA GLN A 130 3.96 -17.85 7.72
C GLN A 130 2.59 -18.48 7.44
N GLY A 131 1.68 -17.72 6.82
CA GLY A 131 0.32 -18.16 6.53
C GLY A 131 -0.62 -18.06 7.75
N GLU A 132 -0.21 -17.37 8.81
CA GLU A 132 -1.04 -17.11 10.00
C GLU A 132 -2.09 -16.02 9.67
N ILE A 133 -3.05 -16.40 8.83
CA ILE A 133 -4.16 -15.58 8.38
C ILE A 133 -5.45 -16.31 8.75
N GLU A 134 -6.25 -15.70 9.60
CA GLU A 134 -7.55 -16.25 9.95
C GLU A 134 -8.54 -16.13 8.77
N ASP A 135 -9.52 -17.04 8.69
CA ASP A 135 -10.52 -17.01 7.61
C ASP A 135 -11.28 -15.69 7.56
N TRP A 136 -11.63 -15.14 8.72
CA TRP A 136 -12.33 -13.87 8.80
C TRP A 136 -11.48 -12.68 8.36
N GLU A 137 -10.15 -12.71 8.54
CA GLU A 137 -9.24 -11.67 8.07
C GLU A 137 -9.22 -11.61 6.55
N LEU A 138 -9.03 -12.76 5.89
CA LEU A 138 -9.01 -12.84 4.43
C LEU A 138 -10.38 -12.50 3.83
N GLU A 139 -11.46 -13.06 4.37
CA GLU A 139 -12.82 -12.78 3.88
C GLU A 139 -13.23 -11.32 4.12
N GLY A 140 -12.88 -10.73 5.26
CA GLY A 140 -13.11 -9.33 5.55
C GLY A 140 -12.34 -8.40 4.60
N ALA A 141 -11.07 -8.70 4.35
CA ALA A 141 -10.24 -7.98 3.38
C ALA A 141 -10.81 -8.07 1.96
N ARG A 142 -11.17 -9.29 1.52
CA ARG A 142 -11.76 -9.55 0.20
C ARG A 142 -13.06 -8.77 -0.01
N ARG A 143 -13.98 -8.84 0.95
CA ARG A 143 -15.26 -8.11 0.89
C ARG A 143 -15.05 -6.60 0.83
N THR A 144 -14.10 -6.09 1.60
CA THR A 144 -13.79 -4.66 1.63
C THR A 144 -13.22 -4.18 0.29
N VAL A 145 -12.26 -4.92 -0.27
CA VAL A 145 -11.62 -4.56 -1.55
C VAL A 145 -12.63 -4.66 -2.70
N ILE A 146 -13.35 -5.80 -2.81
CA ILE A 146 -14.36 -6.00 -3.86
C ILE A 146 -15.50 -4.99 -3.73
N GLY A 147 -15.95 -4.72 -2.50
CA GLY A 147 -16.97 -3.70 -2.23
C GLY A 147 -16.52 -2.31 -2.68
N GLY A 148 -15.24 -1.95 -2.44
CA GLY A 148 -14.64 -0.71 -2.93
C GLY A 148 -14.63 -0.61 -4.45
N TYR A 149 -14.23 -1.67 -5.16
CA TYR A 149 -14.28 -1.71 -6.62
C TYR A 149 -15.72 -1.62 -7.15
N ARG A 150 -16.67 -2.35 -6.56
CA ARG A 150 -18.08 -2.28 -6.98
C ARG A 150 -18.66 -0.88 -6.74
N ALA A 151 -18.35 -0.23 -5.63
CA ALA A 151 -18.79 1.15 -5.36
C ALA A 151 -18.21 2.18 -6.36
N THR A 152 -17.09 1.86 -7.02
CA THR A 152 -16.56 2.71 -8.10
C THR A 152 -17.52 2.82 -9.27
N LEU A 153 -18.36 1.79 -9.53
CA LEU A 153 -19.33 1.78 -10.63
C LEU A 153 -20.44 2.82 -10.45
N ASP A 154 -20.69 3.25 -9.21
CA ASP A 154 -21.75 4.22 -8.87
C ASP A 154 -21.21 5.67 -8.78
N ASP A 155 -19.88 5.88 -8.97
CA ASP A 155 -19.24 7.17 -8.82
C ASP A 155 -18.44 7.53 -10.10
N GLN A 156 -18.86 8.58 -10.80
CA GLN A 156 -18.23 8.99 -12.06
C GLN A 156 -16.77 9.40 -11.91
N GLY A 157 -16.41 10.08 -10.81
CA GLY A 157 -15.03 10.50 -10.56
C GLY A 157 -14.11 9.32 -10.32
N ARG A 158 -14.58 8.34 -9.53
CA ARG A 158 -13.83 7.09 -9.31
C ARG A 158 -13.70 6.23 -10.57
N GLN A 159 -14.73 6.19 -11.41
CA GLN A 159 -14.65 5.51 -12.71
C GLN A 159 -13.63 6.19 -13.62
N GLU A 160 -13.62 7.53 -13.68
CA GLU A 160 -12.63 8.28 -14.45
C GLU A 160 -11.21 7.97 -13.98
N GLU A 161 -10.96 8.00 -12.67
CA GLU A 161 -9.66 7.68 -12.07
C GLU A 161 -9.25 6.23 -12.33
N PHE A 162 -10.18 5.28 -12.21
CA PHE A 162 -9.95 3.87 -12.52
C PHE A 162 -9.51 3.69 -13.97
N TRP A 163 -10.29 4.21 -14.94
CA TRP A 163 -10.00 4.04 -16.36
C TRP A 163 -8.77 4.82 -16.81
N LEU A 164 -8.51 5.98 -16.19
CA LEU A 164 -7.26 6.72 -16.41
C LEU A 164 -6.05 5.86 -15.96
N GLY A 165 -6.14 5.23 -14.81
CA GLY A 165 -5.12 4.32 -14.29
C GLY A 165 -4.90 3.10 -15.20
N GLN A 166 -5.99 2.45 -15.64
CA GLN A 166 -5.91 1.32 -16.58
C GLN A 166 -5.27 1.75 -17.90
N SER A 167 -5.72 2.88 -18.47
CA SER A 167 -5.16 3.41 -19.72
C SER A 167 -3.68 3.79 -19.60
N ALA A 168 -3.27 4.40 -18.49
CA ALA A 168 -1.88 4.76 -18.25
C ALA A 168 -0.97 3.53 -18.09
N ALA A 169 -1.52 2.44 -17.53
CA ALA A 169 -0.83 1.16 -17.38
C ALA A 169 -0.90 0.28 -18.65
N GLY A 170 -1.70 0.65 -19.65
CA GLY A 170 -1.96 -0.19 -20.83
C GLY A 170 -2.76 -1.46 -20.52
N LEU A 171 -3.58 -1.43 -19.46
CA LEU A 171 -4.43 -2.52 -19.02
C LEU A 171 -5.86 -2.34 -19.57
N GLU A 172 -6.51 -3.45 -19.92
CA GLU A 172 -7.88 -3.46 -20.46
C GLU A 172 -8.90 -4.09 -19.50
N GLU A 173 -8.43 -4.60 -18.35
CA GLU A 173 -9.30 -5.26 -17.38
C GLU A 173 -10.31 -4.29 -16.77
N ASP A 174 -11.56 -4.72 -16.73
CA ASP A 174 -12.65 -4.00 -16.07
C ASP A 174 -12.80 -4.41 -14.60
N ILE A 175 -13.64 -3.66 -13.88
CA ILE A 175 -13.89 -3.90 -12.45
C ILE A 175 -14.48 -5.30 -12.19
N PRO A 176 -15.47 -5.82 -12.96
CA PRO A 176 -15.96 -7.18 -12.80
C PRO A 176 -14.86 -8.26 -12.92
N ALA A 177 -13.96 -8.14 -13.90
CA ALA A 177 -12.85 -9.08 -14.09
C ALA A 177 -11.89 -9.07 -12.89
N LEU A 178 -11.51 -7.89 -12.41
CA LEU A 178 -10.69 -7.74 -11.20
C LEU A 178 -11.37 -8.34 -9.95
N CYS A 179 -12.67 -8.12 -9.78
CA CYS A 179 -13.42 -8.72 -8.68
C CYS A 179 -13.39 -10.25 -8.75
N THR A 180 -13.55 -10.83 -9.94
CA THR A 180 -13.50 -12.29 -10.14
C THR A 180 -12.13 -12.86 -9.80
N GLN A 181 -11.05 -12.20 -10.17
CA GLN A 181 -9.69 -12.62 -9.79
C GLN A 181 -9.51 -12.59 -8.27
N LEU A 182 -9.95 -11.52 -7.60
CA LEU A 182 -9.86 -11.39 -6.13
C LEU A 182 -10.69 -12.47 -5.39
N GLU A 183 -11.82 -12.91 -5.95
CA GLU A 183 -12.66 -13.98 -5.38
C GLU A 183 -11.93 -15.33 -5.33
N THR A 184 -10.98 -15.59 -6.23
CA THR A 184 -10.27 -16.86 -6.33
C THR A 184 -8.95 -16.93 -5.55
N VAL A 185 -8.44 -15.82 -5.03
CA VAL A 185 -7.17 -15.78 -4.29
C VAL A 185 -7.25 -16.59 -2.99
N THR A 186 -6.28 -17.46 -2.75
CA THR A 186 -6.20 -18.29 -1.54
C THR A 186 -5.29 -17.69 -0.46
N LYS A 187 -5.33 -18.23 0.76
CA LYS A 187 -4.42 -17.84 1.86
C LYS A 187 -2.96 -18.08 1.50
N GLU A 188 -2.68 -19.19 0.84
CA GLU A 188 -1.33 -19.57 0.42
C GLU A 188 -0.76 -18.56 -0.57
N GLN A 189 -1.59 -18.08 -1.51
CA GLN A 189 -1.18 -17.04 -2.45
C GLN A 189 -0.93 -15.70 -1.75
N VAL A 190 -1.75 -15.35 -0.75
CA VAL A 190 -1.51 -14.15 0.09
C VAL A 190 -0.21 -14.27 0.86
N ALA A 191 0.08 -15.42 1.46
CA ALA A 191 1.33 -15.68 2.17
C ALA A 191 2.54 -15.61 1.23
N GLN A 192 2.45 -16.19 0.02
CA GLN A 192 3.49 -16.10 -1.00
C GLN A 192 3.73 -14.66 -1.46
N ALA A 193 2.68 -13.85 -1.61
CA ALA A 193 2.81 -12.43 -1.92
C ALA A 193 3.52 -11.69 -0.78
N ALA A 194 3.19 -11.99 0.48
CA ALA A 194 3.87 -11.41 1.64
C ALA A 194 5.35 -11.78 1.71
N GLN A 195 5.74 -12.99 1.31
CA GLN A 195 7.15 -13.43 1.26
C GLN A 195 7.98 -12.61 0.25
N LYS A 196 7.34 -12.04 -0.78
CA LYS A 196 8.02 -11.16 -1.75
C LYS A 196 8.26 -9.75 -1.23
N LEU A 197 7.56 -9.31 -0.18
CA LEU A 197 7.74 -7.99 0.41
C LEU A 197 9.12 -7.87 1.06
N GLN A 198 9.90 -6.90 0.63
CA GLN A 198 11.26 -6.63 1.12
C GLN A 198 11.31 -5.23 1.71
N LEU A 199 11.69 -5.12 2.99
CA LEU A 199 11.86 -3.83 3.63
C LEU A 199 12.99 -3.05 2.94
N ASP A 200 12.68 -1.86 2.44
CA ASP A 200 13.59 -0.99 1.71
C ASP A 200 14.02 0.23 2.53
N THR A 201 13.06 0.88 3.16
CA THR A 201 13.32 2.13 3.88
C THR A 201 12.45 2.24 5.11
N ILE A 202 13.04 2.71 6.20
CA ILE A 202 12.33 3.17 7.41
C ILE A 202 12.58 4.66 7.55
N TYR A 203 11.52 5.45 7.64
CA TYR A 203 11.59 6.87 7.93
C TYR A 203 10.91 7.16 9.26
N PHE A 204 11.64 7.83 10.16
CA PHE A 204 11.10 8.28 11.44
C PHE A 204 11.23 9.79 11.60
N LEU A 205 10.08 10.45 11.68
CA LEU A 205 10.00 11.86 12.06
C LEU A 205 9.75 11.96 13.55
N LYS A 206 10.66 12.61 14.28
CA LYS A 206 10.58 12.85 15.72
C LYS A 206 10.50 14.35 16.04
N GLY A 207 10.08 14.68 17.27
CA GLY A 207 10.12 16.04 17.80
C GLY A 207 11.57 16.52 17.97
N LYS A 208 11.80 17.84 17.89
CA LYS A 208 13.08 18.44 18.28
C LYS A 208 13.27 18.26 19.78
N GLU A 209 14.49 17.90 20.20
CA GLU A 209 14.83 17.85 21.62
C GLU A 209 14.66 19.25 22.26
N GLY A 210 13.95 19.35 23.40
CA GLY A 210 13.81 20.54 24.19
C GLY A 210 12.43 21.20 24.22
N GLN A 211 11.36 20.58 23.71
CA GLN A 211 10.00 21.16 23.74
C GLN A 211 8.98 20.40 24.61
N HIS A 212 9.42 19.59 25.57
CA HIS A 212 8.56 18.98 26.57
C HIS A 212 8.99 19.45 27.95
N GLU A 213 8.61 20.68 28.30
CA GLU A 213 8.36 21.14 29.68
C GLU A 213 6.87 21.42 29.86
#